data_a9210d4782859877f668e7bb85dc7617
#
_entry.id   a9210d4782859877f668e7bb85dc7617
#
_cell.length_a   1.000
_cell.length_b   1.000
_cell.length_c   1.000
_cell.angle_alpha   90.00
_cell.angle_beta   90.00
_cell.angle_gamma   90.00
#
_symmetry.space_group_name_H-M   'P 1'
#
loop_
_entity.id
_entity.type
_entity.pdbx_description
1 polymer ?
#
loop_
_entity_poly.entity_id
_entity_poly.type
_entity_poly.pdbx_seq_one_letter_code
_entity_poly.pdbx_strand_id
1 'polypeptide(L)'
;ENIFITQHIVSGFGHLSKLFPEKKSKFKNITSKAIPYLDNKYINQGTLKNERINYYAYSNLHYLYARSFYLEEFPISKKIDSIIDVQKVEFKTNWINYSLYQKGLLALTMNRFGDKKFAEKIISNLKETVARNDDFGMYWIENKNGYYWYQSAIETQALLIEAFSEIEKDKKFVDEMKVWLLKQKQLKHW
;
A
#
# COMPACT_ATOMS: atom_id res chain seq x y z
N GLU A 1 -12.59 -18.18 5.93
CA GLU A 1 -12.05 -16.82 6.03
C GLU A 1 -10.81 -16.70 5.14
N ASN A 2 -10.80 -15.72 4.23
CA ASN A 2 -9.69 -15.49 3.30
C ASN A 2 -8.92 -14.23 3.71
N ILE A 3 -7.63 -14.38 4.00
CA ILE A 3 -6.77 -13.29 4.47
C ILE A 3 -6.67 -12.14 3.45
N PHE A 4 -6.54 -12.46 2.16
CA PHE A 4 -6.43 -11.44 1.10
C PHE A 4 -7.69 -10.60 0.99
N ILE A 5 -8.85 -11.24 0.96
CA ILE A 5 -10.14 -10.54 0.91
C ILE A 5 -10.31 -9.65 2.15
N THR A 6 -9.94 -10.16 3.33
CA THR A 6 -10.07 -9.40 4.58
C THR A 6 -9.14 -8.19 4.58
N GLN A 7 -7.90 -8.31 4.09
CA GLN A 7 -6.96 -7.19 3.95
C GLN A 7 -7.52 -6.10 3.01
N HIS A 8 -8.09 -6.48 1.86
CA HIS A 8 -8.71 -5.54 0.93
C HIS A 8 -9.93 -4.83 1.53
N ILE A 9 -10.80 -5.56 2.23
CA ILE A 9 -11.95 -4.97 2.91
C ILE A 9 -11.50 -3.97 3.98
N VAL A 10 -10.51 -4.33 4.79
CA VAL A 10 -9.99 -3.47 5.87
C VAL A 10 -9.34 -2.22 5.28
N SER A 11 -8.50 -2.32 4.25
CA SER A 11 -7.91 -1.14 3.59
C SER A 11 -8.97 -0.27 2.92
N GLY A 12 -9.98 -0.87 2.26
CA GLY A 12 -11.10 -0.15 1.67
C GLY A 12 -11.91 0.65 2.70
N PHE A 13 -12.21 0.07 3.86
CA PHE A 13 -12.85 0.80 4.95
C PHE A 13 -11.95 1.87 5.57
N GLY A 14 -10.63 1.67 5.56
CA GLY A 14 -9.66 2.68 5.95
C GLY A 14 -9.75 3.91 5.04
N HIS A 15 -9.79 3.73 3.72
CA HIS A 15 -10.00 4.81 2.75
C HIS A 15 -11.35 5.50 2.93
N LEU A 16 -12.43 4.72 3.02
CA LEU A 16 -13.77 5.27 3.22
C LEU A 16 -13.87 6.08 4.52
N SER A 17 -13.20 5.66 5.59
CA SER A 17 -13.17 6.39 6.85
C SER A 17 -12.39 7.70 6.78
N LYS A 18 -11.36 7.78 5.91
CA LYS A 18 -10.66 9.05 5.62
C LYS A 18 -11.50 9.99 4.77
N LEU A 19 -12.19 9.47 3.75
CA LEU A 19 -13.03 10.26 2.83
C LEU A 19 -14.35 10.70 3.45
N PHE A 20 -14.94 9.88 4.32
CA PHE A 20 -16.23 10.09 4.96
C PHE A 20 -16.14 9.80 6.46
N PRO A 21 -15.49 10.68 7.25
CA PRO A 21 -15.28 10.45 8.68
C PRO A 21 -16.57 10.21 9.46
N GLU A 22 -17.67 10.83 9.02
CA GLU A 22 -19.01 10.68 9.63
C GLU A 22 -19.60 9.27 9.49
N LYS A 23 -19.08 8.48 8.53
CA LYS A 23 -19.51 7.10 8.31
C LYS A 23 -18.64 6.05 8.99
N LYS A 24 -17.56 6.47 9.65
CA LYS A 24 -16.59 5.57 10.30
C LYS A 24 -17.25 4.58 11.27
N SER A 25 -18.26 5.03 12.00
CA SER A 25 -18.99 4.20 12.96
C SER A 25 -19.69 2.99 12.30
N LYS A 26 -20.11 3.11 11.04
CA LYS A 26 -20.77 2.02 10.30
C LYS A 26 -19.83 0.85 10.03
N PHE A 27 -18.53 1.09 9.93
CA PHE A 27 -17.53 0.07 9.63
C PHE A 27 -16.96 -0.58 10.89
N LYS A 28 -17.17 0.05 12.06
CA LYS A 28 -16.56 -0.36 13.34
C LYS A 28 -16.85 -1.82 13.72
N ASN A 29 -18.07 -2.29 13.50
CA ASN A 29 -18.43 -3.69 13.82
C ASN A 29 -17.62 -4.70 12.97
N ILE A 30 -17.29 -4.38 11.73
CA ILE A 30 -16.52 -5.25 10.85
C ILE A 30 -15.03 -5.13 11.21
N THR A 31 -14.51 -3.93 11.32
CA THR A 31 -13.08 -3.67 11.59
C THR A 31 -12.64 -4.20 12.94
N SER A 32 -13.49 -4.11 13.99
CA SER A 32 -13.19 -4.64 15.32
C SER A 32 -13.03 -6.17 15.38
N LYS A 33 -13.57 -6.89 14.40
CA LYS A 33 -13.39 -8.35 14.25
C LYS A 33 -12.28 -8.69 13.26
N ALA A 34 -12.20 -7.93 12.16
CA ALA A 34 -11.25 -8.20 11.10
C ALA A 34 -9.79 -7.89 11.49
N ILE A 35 -9.56 -6.81 12.25
CA ILE A 35 -8.20 -6.41 12.66
C ILE A 35 -7.56 -7.46 13.58
N PRO A 36 -8.19 -7.91 14.69
CA PRO A 36 -7.62 -9.00 15.50
C PRO A 36 -7.40 -10.30 14.72
N TYR A 37 -8.29 -10.63 13.78
CA TYR A 37 -8.09 -11.78 12.89
C TYR A 37 -6.82 -11.63 12.05
N LEU A 38 -6.61 -10.47 11.40
CA LEU A 38 -5.43 -10.21 10.60
C LEU A 38 -4.16 -10.17 11.46
N ASP A 39 -4.22 -9.54 12.63
CA ASP A 39 -3.12 -9.48 13.59
C ASP A 39 -2.66 -10.90 14.00
N ASN A 40 -3.61 -11.80 14.32
CA ASN A 40 -3.30 -13.18 14.65
C ASN A 40 -2.69 -13.97 13.48
N LYS A 41 -3.20 -13.76 12.26
CA LYS A 41 -2.63 -14.38 11.05
C LYS A 41 -1.20 -13.91 10.80
N TYR A 42 -0.95 -12.62 10.93
CA TYR A 42 0.39 -12.04 10.76
C TYR A 42 1.39 -12.56 11.79
N ILE A 43 0.98 -12.65 13.07
CA ILE A 43 1.82 -13.23 14.14
C ILE A 43 2.18 -14.67 13.81
N ASN A 44 1.19 -15.49 13.39
CA ASN A 44 1.41 -16.90 13.10
C ASN A 44 2.33 -17.10 11.90
N GLN A 45 2.26 -16.23 10.90
CA GLN A 45 3.17 -16.23 9.74
C GLN A 45 4.58 -15.78 10.11
N GLY A 46 4.73 -14.77 10.96
CA GLY A 46 6.03 -14.25 11.41
C GLY A 46 6.79 -15.21 12.34
N THR A 47 6.12 -16.20 12.91
CA THR A 47 6.77 -17.23 13.74
C THR A 47 7.26 -18.44 12.95
N LEU A 48 6.88 -18.57 11.69
CA LEU A 48 7.35 -19.65 10.80
C LEU A 48 8.76 -19.33 10.31
N LYS A 49 9.77 -19.89 11.00
CA LYS A 49 11.20 -19.76 10.67
C LYS A 49 11.59 -20.59 9.45
N ASN A 50 11.01 -20.44 8.28
CA ASN A 50 11.45 -21.19 7.10
C ASN A 50 11.25 -20.43 5.79
N GLU A 51 12.12 -20.69 4.83
CA GLU A 51 12.34 -20.37 3.42
C GLU A 51 11.16 -19.85 2.56
N ARG A 52 9.95 -19.75 3.12
CA ARG A 52 8.76 -19.18 2.48
C ARG A 52 8.60 -17.67 2.72
N ILE A 53 9.60 -17.00 3.30
CA ILE A 53 9.56 -15.55 3.62
C ILE A 53 9.18 -14.74 2.38
N ASN A 54 9.73 -15.06 1.21
CA ASN A 54 9.41 -14.35 -0.04
C ASN A 54 7.96 -14.53 -0.52
N TYR A 55 7.35 -15.68 -0.30
CA TYR A 55 5.96 -15.91 -0.69
C TYR A 55 4.98 -15.07 0.13
N TYR A 56 5.27 -14.85 1.41
CA TYR A 56 4.42 -14.05 2.30
C TYR A 56 4.77 -12.55 2.31
N ALA A 57 5.88 -12.13 1.70
CA ALA A 57 6.32 -10.72 1.71
C ALA A 57 5.23 -9.78 1.16
N TYR A 58 4.59 -10.14 0.05
CA TYR A 58 3.49 -9.36 -0.51
C TYR A 58 2.28 -9.31 0.43
N SER A 59 1.85 -10.45 0.96
CA SER A 59 0.72 -10.54 1.91
C SER A 59 1.00 -9.76 3.19
N ASN A 60 2.22 -9.83 3.69
CA ASN A 60 2.65 -9.12 4.90
C ASN A 60 2.68 -7.60 4.66
N LEU A 61 3.20 -7.16 3.53
CA LEU A 61 3.23 -5.73 3.19
C LEU A 61 1.81 -5.17 3.03
N HIS A 62 0.91 -5.93 2.39
CA HIS A 62 -0.48 -5.54 2.24
C HIS A 62 -1.23 -5.51 3.59
N TYR A 63 -0.93 -6.47 4.49
CA TYR A 63 -1.42 -6.42 5.87
C TYR A 63 -0.96 -5.13 6.58
N LEU A 64 0.32 -4.81 6.53
CA LEU A 64 0.85 -3.61 7.17
C LEU A 64 0.21 -2.34 6.60
N TYR A 65 0.03 -2.27 5.29
CA TYR A 65 -0.69 -1.17 4.66
C TYR A 65 -2.13 -1.06 5.15
N ALA A 66 -2.90 -2.14 5.14
CA ALA A 66 -4.27 -2.15 5.66
C ALA A 66 -4.31 -1.75 7.15
N ARG A 67 -3.36 -2.25 7.94
CA ARG A 67 -3.24 -1.99 9.38
C ARG A 67 -2.88 -0.54 9.68
N SER A 68 -2.15 0.13 8.79
CA SER A 68 -1.71 1.52 8.93
C SER A 68 -2.85 2.55 9.03
N PHE A 69 -4.05 2.20 8.60
CA PHE A 69 -5.23 3.06 8.75
C PHE A 69 -5.82 3.09 10.16
N TYR A 70 -5.41 2.17 11.02
CA TYR A 70 -6.06 1.91 12.30
C TYR A 70 -5.11 1.94 13.51
N LEU A 71 -3.95 2.58 13.38
CA LEU A 71 -2.92 2.60 14.43
C LEU A 71 -3.40 3.29 15.72
N GLU A 72 -4.21 4.33 15.58
CA GLU A 72 -4.79 5.06 16.73
C GLU A 72 -5.91 4.27 17.41
N GLU A 73 -6.79 3.66 16.62
CA GLU A 73 -7.97 2.95 17.12
C GLU A 73 -7.64 1.55 17.69
N PHE A 74 -6.66 0.90 17.08
CA PHE A 74 -6.15 -0.41 17.48
C PHE A 74 -4.62 -0.34 17.59
N PRO A 75 -4.06 -0.01 18.77
CA PRO A 75 -2.61 0.06 18.96
C PRO A 75 -1.90 -1.26 18.60
N ILE A 76 -0.70 -1.15 18.07
CA ILE A 76 0.13 -2.32 17.72
C ILE A 76 0.61 -3.01 19.01
N SER A 77 0.45 -4.33 19.08
CA SER A 77 0.97 -5.11 20.18
C SER A 77 2.50 -5.25 20.10
N LYS A 78 3.19 -5.40 21.25
CA LYS A 78 4.65 -5.62 21.29
C LYS A 78 5.11 -6.78 20.42
N LYS A 79 4.28 -7.84 20.32
CA LYS A 79 4.61 -9.01 19.49
C LYS A 79 4.60 -8.67 18.00
N ILE A 80 3.62 -7.91 17.55
CA ILE A 80 3.54 -7.43 16.15
C ILE A 80 4.69 -6.47 15.88
N ASP A 81 4.97 -5.54 16.79
CA ASP A 81 6.03 -4.56 16.65
C ASP A 81 7.41 -5.22 16.45
N SER A 82 7.72 -6.23 17.26
CA SER A 82 8.95 -7.03 17.10
C SER A 82 9.05 -7.71 15.73
N ILE A 83 7.93 -8.19 15.15
CA ILE A 83 7.93 -8.77 13.80
C ILE A 83 8.15 -7.69 12.75
N ILE A 84 7.51 -6.53 12.92
CA ILE A 84 7.67 -5.38 12.02
C ILE A 84 9.13 -4.93 11.99
N ASP A 85 9.81 -4.85 13.12
CA ASP A 85 11.21 -4.43 13.18
C ASP A 85 12.13 -5.36 12.40
N VAL A 86 11.92 -6.68 12.49
CA VAL A 86 12.65 -7.66 11.67
C VAL A 86 12.36 -7.44 10.18
N GLN A 87 11.10 -7.26 9.82
CA GLN A 87 10.70 -7.05 8.42
C GLN A 87 11.20 -5.71 7.85
N LYS A 88 11.29 -4.66 8.66
CA LYS A 88 11.88 -3.38 8.22
C LYS A 88 13.30 -3.54 7.72
N VAL A 89 14.11 -4.42 8.32
CA VAL A 89 15.47 -4.70 7.85
C VAL A 89 15.43 -5.32 6.46
N GLU A 90 14.56 -6.31 6.24
CA GLU A 90 14.37 -6.95 4.94
C GLU A 90 13.88 -5.95 3.89
N PHE A 91 12.87 -5.15 4.22
CA PHE A 91 12.36 -4.11 3.32
C PHE A 91 13.45 -3.14 2.91
N LYS A 92 14.27 -2.63 3.85
CA LYS A 92 15.37 -1.71 3.57
C LYS A 92 16.46 -2.31 2.69
N THR A 93 16.63 -3.62 2.71
CA THR A 93 17.63 -4.33 1.91
C THR A 93 17.12 -4.61 0.50
N ASN A 94 15.85 -5.02 0.35
CA ASN A 94 15.34 -5.62 -0.88
C ASN A 94 14.40 -4.73 -1.69
N TRP A 95 13.93 -3.60 -1.16
CA TRP A 95 12.89 -2.76 -1.75
C TRP A 95 13.16 -2.30 -3.19
N ILE A 96 14.43 -2.17 -3.56
CA ILE A 96 14.81 -1.72 -4.91
C ILE A 96 14.28 -2.68 -5.98
N ASN A 97 14.19 -3.98 -5.65
CA ASN A 97 13.72 -5.04 -6.52
C ASN A 97 12.19 -5.24 -6.48
N TYR A 98 11.49 -4.46 -5.67
CA TYR A 98 10.03 -4.56 -5.57
C TYR A 98 9.34 -3.98 -6.81
N SER A 99 8.18 -4.54 -7.16
CA SER A 99 7.31 -3.96 -8.19
C SER A 99 6.85 -2.55 -7.79
N LEU A 100 6.39 -1.75 -8.76
CA LEU A 100 5.83 -0.41 -8.52
C LEU A 100 4.74 -0.44 -7.45
N TYR A 101 3.84 -1.42 -7.52
CA TYR A 101 2.77 -1.60 -6.54
C TYR A 101 3.32 -1.84 -5.13
N GLN A 102 4.30 -2.73 -5.00
CA GLN A 102 4.94 -3.01 -3.71
C GLN A 102 5.71 -1.80 -3.17
N LYS A 103 6.38 -1.03 -4.04
CA LYS A 103 7.07 0.22 -3.66
C LYS A 103 6.06 1.26 -3.14
N GLY A 104 4.91 1.40 -3.80
CA GLY A 104 3.83 2.28 -3.34
C GLY A 104 3.27 1.87 -1.96
N LEU A 105 2.95 0.58 -1.78
CA LEU A 105 2.53 0.05 -0.48
C LEU A 105 3.57 0.28 0.60
N LEU A 106 4.84 0.02 0.29
CA LEU A 106 5.94 0.17 1.24
C LEU A 106 6.15 1.63 1.65
N ALA A 107 6.13 2.55 0.70
CA ALA A 107 6.26 3.98 0.99
C ALA A 107 5.16 4.48 1.93
N LEU A 108 3.90 4.16 1.64
CA LEU A 108 2.76 4.52 2.50
C LEU A 108 2.85 3.87 3.88
N THR A 109 3.19 2.59 3.92
CA THR A 109 3.36 1.85 5.18
C THR A 109 4.45 2.48 6.05
N MET A 110 5.64 2.69 5.49
CA MET A 110 6.77 3.25 6.24
C MET A 110 6.47 4.68 6.71
N ASN A 111 5.85 5.51 5.88
CA ASN A 111 5.42 6.86 6.28
C ASN A 111 4.48 6.81 7.48
N ARG A 112 3.45 5.96 7.45
CA ARG A 112 2.43 5.86 8.50
C ARG A 112 2.94 5.19 9.78
N PHE A 113 3.91 4.29 9.67
CA PHE A 113 4.63 3.68 10.81
C PHE A 113 5.81 4.53 11.32
N GLY A 114 5.99 5.76 10.81
CA GLY A 114 6.93 6.75 11.34
C GLY A 114 8.32 6.76 10.70
N ASP A 115 8.67 5.84 9.79
CA ASP A 115 9.94 5.86 9.04
C ASP A 115 9.83 6.74 7.78
N LYS A 116 9.59 8.04 8.01
CA LYS A 116 9.38 9.03 6.95
C LYS A 116 10.57 9.14 6.00
N LYS A 117 11.80 9.10 6.53
CA LYS A 117 13.02 9.19 5.70
C LYS A 117 13.12 8.07 4.68
N PHE A 118 12.75 6.85 5.09
CA PHE A 118 12.77 5.71 4.17
C PHE A 118 11.62 5.80 3.16
N ALA A 119 10.44 6.26 3.56
CA ALA A 119 9.33 6.52 2.65
C ALA A 119 9.70 7.57 1.59
N GLU A 120 10.30 8.70 1.98
CA GLU A 120 10.80 9.74 1.09
C GLU A 120 11.84 9.21 0.11
N LYS A 121 12.75 8.33 0.55
CA LYS A 121 13.74 7.68 -0.33
C LYS A 121 13.08 6.84 -1.43
N ILE A 122 12.02 6.10 -1.09
CA ILE A 122 11.26 5.31 -2.08
C ILE A 122 10.56 6.23 -3.08
N ILE A 123 9.91 7.30 -2.59
CA ILE A 123 9.24 8.29 -3.44
C ILE A 123 10.23 8.98 -4.39
N SER A 124 11.40 9.36 -3.90
CA SER A 124 12.44 9.96 -4.76
C SER A 124 12.86 9.01 -5.87
N ASN A 125 13.09 7.73 -5.57
CA ASN A 125 13.40 6.73 -6.60
C ASN A 125 12.28 6.56 -7.63
N LEU A 126 11.02 6.52 -7.18
CA LEU A 126 9.87 6.46 -8.09
C LEU A 126 9.78 7.71 -8.98
N LYS A 127 10.09 8.89 -8.43
CA LYS A 127 10.09 10.16 -9.16
C LYS A 127 11.16 10.22 -10.26
N GLU A 128 12.32 9.60 -10.03
CA GLU A 128 13.40 9.51 -11.01
C GLU A 128 13.07 8.60 -12.21
N THR A 129 12.17 7.62 -12.02
CA THR A 129 11.83 6.62 -13.04
C THR A 129 10.51 6.91 -13.77
N VAL A 130 9.82 7.99 -13.40
CA VAL A 130 8.55 8.34 -14.03
C VAL A 130 8.77 8.82 -15.47
N ALA A 131 7.93 8.35 -16.38
CA ALA A 131 7.83 8.88 -17.75
C ALA A 131 6.80 10.00 -17.78
N ARG A 132 7.08 11.02 -18.59
CA ARG A 132 6.19 12.16 -18.83
C ARG A 132 5.84 12.26 -20.30
N ASN A 133 4.57 12.48 -20.57
CA ASN A 133 4.06 12.73 -21.91
C ASN A 133 2.97 13.80 -21.83
N ASP A 134 2.99 14.78 -22.72
CA ASP A 134 2.06 15.93 -22.69
C ASP A 134 0.61 15.49 -22.90
N ASP A 135 0.38 14.44 -23.67
CA ASP A 135 -0.96 13.89 -23.92
C ASP A 135 -1.44 12.94 -22.83
N PHE A 136 -0.54 12.18 -22.20
CA PHE A 136 -0.88 11.12 -21.26
C PHE A 136 -0.55 11.45 -19.79
N GLY A 137 0.11 12.57 -19.52
CA GLY A 137 0.53 12.94 -18.17
C GLY A 137 1.73 12.11 -17.68
N MET A 138 1.78 11.83 -16.38
CA MET A 138 2.87 11.07 -15.78
C MET A 138 2.46 9.64 -15.46
N TYR A 139 3.35 8.70 -15.81
CA TYR A 139 3.16 7.25 -15.59
C TYR A 139 4.50 6.52 -15.60
N TRP A 140 4.50 5.26 -15.27
CA TRP A 140 5.69 4.38 -15.36
C TRP A 140 5.52 3.44 -16.55
N ILE A 141 6.54 3.36 -17.42
CA ILE A 141 6.53 2.52 -18.63
C ILE A 141 6.35 1.03 -18.27
N GLU A 142 6.87 0.63 -17.12
CA GLU A 142 6.74 -0.73 -16.58
C GLU A 142 5.37 -1.01 -15.93
N ASN A 143 4.52 0.03 -15.75
CA ASN A 143 3.17 -0.13 -15.19
C ASN A 143 2.23 -0.73 -16.24
N LYS A 144 2.28 -2.03 -16.40
CA LYS A 144 1.48 -2.78 -17.38
C LYS A 144 0.54 -3.75 -16.67
N ASN A 145 -0.61 -4.00 -17.31
CA ASN A 145 -1.51 -5.07 -16.87
C ASN A 145 -0.81 -6.42 -17.03
N GLY A 146 -0.88 -7.25 -16.00
CA GLY A 146 -0.38 -8.60 -15.98
C GLY A 146 -1.50 -9.64 -15.89
N TYR A 147 -1.11 -10.91 -15.76
CA TYR A 147 -2.04 -12.03 -15.63
C TYR A 147 -2.75 -12.04 -14.28
N TYR A 148 -2.08 -11.60 -13.23
CA TYR A 148 -2.62 -11.64 -11.89
C TYR A 148 -3.37 -10.34 -11.56
N TRP A 149 -4.45 -10.43 -10.78
CA TRP A 149 -5.30 -9.31 -10.38
C TRP A 149 -4.55 -8.15 -9.72
N TYR A 150 -3.48 -8.43 -8.98
CA TYR A 150 -2.61 -7.41 -8.36
C TYR A 150 -1.64 -6.74 -9.34
N GLN A 151 -1.64 -7.14 -10.59
CA GLN A 151 -0.89 -6.51 -11.68
C GLN A 151 -1.81 -5.59 -12.52
N SER A 152 -2.70 -4.88 -11.86
CA SER A 152 -3.55 -3.88 -12.47
C SER A 152 -2.80 -2.54 -12.57
N ALA A 153 -2.62 -2.06 -13.79
CA ALA A 153 -1.94 -0.78 -14.03
C ALA A 153 -2.71 0.40 -13.44
N ILE A 154 -4.04 0.33 -13.45
CA ILE A 154 -4.91 1.37 -12.89
C ILE A 154 -4.80 1.42 -11.38
N GLU A 155 -4.85 0.26 -10.72
CA GLU A 155 -4.72 0.16 -9.27
C GLU A 155 -3.33 0.60 -8.79
N THR A 156 -2.29 0.18 -9.51
CA THR A 156 -0.91 0.62 -9.23
C THR A 156 -0.77 2.14 -9.34
N GLN A 157 -1.28 2.75 -10.41
CA GLN A 157 -1.24 4.19 -10.58
C GLN A 157 -2.02 4.92 -9.48
N ALA A 158 -3.20 4.42 -9.11
CA ALA A 158 -4.01 5.00 -8.05
C ALA A 158 -3.29 4.95 -6.69
N LEU A 159 -2.65 3.82 -6.36
CA LEU A 159 -1.85 3.66 -5.16
C LEU A 159 -0.64 4.60 -5.13
N LEU A 160 0.05 4.77 -6.26
CA LEU A 160 1.16 5.71 -6.37
C LEU A 160 0.70 7.16 -6.23
N ILE A 161 -0.46 7.53 -6.79
CA ILE A 161 -1.08 8.85 -6.56
C ILE A 161 -1.33 9.07 -5.07
N GLU A 162 -1.84 8.08 -4.34
CA GLU A 162 -2.00 8.16 -2.89
C GLU A 162 -0.65 8.40 -2.19
N ALA A 163 0.39 7.62 -2.55
CA ALA A 163 1.71 7.74 -1.97
C ALA A 163 2.35 9.12 -2.19
N PHE A 164 2.31 9.62 -3.41
CA PHE A 164 2.82 10.96 -3.72
C PHE A 164 2.00 12.07 -3.05
N SER A 165 0.68 11.93 -2.99
CA SER A 165 -0.19 12.90 -2.32
C SER A 165 0.05 12.97 -0.81
N GLU A 166 0.33 11.84 -0.17
CA GLU A 166 0.53 11.76 1.29
C GLU A 166 1.95 12.18 1.70
N ILE A 167 2.98 11.79 0.93
CA ILE A 167 4.38 11.92 1.31
C ILE A 167 5.03 13.16 0.68
N GLU A 168 5.01 13.30 -0.63
CA GLU A 168 5.66 14.40 -1.38
C GLU A 168 4.83 15.69 -1.33
N LYS A 169 3.50 15.59 -1.43
CA LYS A 169 2.54 16.70 -1.42
C LYS A 169 2.71 17.71 -2.58
N ASP A 170 3.40 17.34 -3.65
CA ASP A 170 3.51 18.11 -4.87
C ASP A 170 2.21 17.97 -5.69
N LYS A 171 1.32 18.95 -5.57
CA LYS A 171 0.03 18.95 -6.26
C LYS A 171 0.15 18.84 -7.77
N LYS A 172 1.10 19.57 -8.37
CA LYS A 172 1.29 19.57 -9.82
C LYS A 172 1.69 18.19 -10.32
N PHE A 173 2.64 17.54 -9.65
CA PHE A 173 3.08 16.20 -9.96
C PHE A 173 1.93 15.20 -9.84
N VAL A 174 1.17 15.27 -8.75
CA VAL A 174 0.00 14.42 -8.51
C VAL A 174 -1.09 14.61 -9.56
N ASP A 175 -1.35 15.86 -9.98
CA ASP A 175 -2.36 16.14 -11.00
C ASP A 175 -1.95 15.60 -12.37
N GLU A 176 -0.69 15.65 -12.74
CA GLU A 176 -0.18 15.02 -13.97
C GLU A 176 -0.29 13.47 -13.91
N MET A 177 -0.10 12.85 -12.74
CA MET A 177 -0.37 11.42 -12.55
C MET A 177 -1.86 11.06 -12.73
N LYS A 178 -2.77 11.94 -12.26
CA LYS A 178 -4.23 11.76 -12.44
C LYS A 178 -4.64 11.87 -13.91
N VAL A 179 -3.96 12.70 -14.73
CA VAL A 179 -4.22 12.80 -16.17
C VAL A 179 -4.13 11.42 -16.83
N TRP A 180 -3.11 10.64 -16.49
CA TRP A 180 -2.98 9.28 -17.02
C TRP A 180 -4.19 8.39 -16.69
N LEU A 181 -4.69 8.40 -15.45
CA LEU A 181 -5.90 7.64 -15.07
C LEU A 181 -7.13 8.06 -15.87
N LEU A 182 -7.33 9.37 -16.05
CA LEU A 182 -8.46 9.89 -16.83
C LEU A 182 -8.38 9.46 -18.30
N LYS A 183 -7.19 9.44 -18.88
CA LYS A 183 -6.98 8.95 -20.25
C LYS A 183 -7.25 7.46 -20.39
N GLN A 184 -6.88 6.62 -19.40
CA GLN A 184 -7.22 5.19 -19.42
C GLN A 184 -8.73 4.96 -19.45
N LYS A 185 -9.52 5.78 -18.76
CA LYS A 185 -10.98 5.72 -18.80
C LYS A 185 -11.55 5.97 -20.21
N GLN A 186 -10.92 6.83 -21.00
CA GLN A 186 -11.38 7.13 -22.37
C GLN A 186 -11.06 6.02 -23.37
N LEU A 187 -10.05 5.20 -23.10
CA LEU A 187 -9.56 4.17 -24.02
C LEU A 187 -10.21 2.80 -23.83
N LYS A 188 -10.80 2.52 -22.67
CA LYS A 188 -11.37 1.20 -22.33
C LYS A 188 -12.57 1.35 -21.41
N HIS A 189 -13.53 0.41 -21.54
CA HIS A 189 -14.49 0.19 -20.48
C HIS A 189 -13.76 -0.33 -19.23
N TRP A 190 -14.14 0.23 -18.10
CA TRP A 190 -13.60 -0.17 -16.80
C TRP A 190 -14.12 -1.54 -16.43
#